data_1769360bee0271990a1820aa83562004
#
_entry.id   1769360bee0271990a1820aa83562004
#
_cell.length_a   1.000
_cell.length_b   1.000
_cell.length_c   1.000
_cell.angle_alpha   90.00
_cell.angle_beta   90.00
_cell.angle_gamma   90.00
#
_symmetry.space_group_name_H-M   'P 1'
#
loop_
_entity.id
_entity.type
_entity.pdbx_description
1 polymer ?
#
loop_
_entity_poly.entity_id
_entity_poly.type
_entity_poly.pdbx_seq_one_letter_code
_entity_poly.pdbx_strand_id
1 'polypeptide(L)'
;DLQASSLLTKDYAELIQSRQVVETVIAQLNLDLTYEEFLKKITVTTQNDTRILSITVKDEDPYVASQMADAIRVAASDHIQNVMNTEAVNVVDEANIPDEPVSPSIKKNGLIGAIAGAFIAIVIIVIVYLTNDTIQTSEDVERYLGVSTLGMIPLAEGQKKSKKRNKNGRGRKK
;
A
#
# COMPACT_ATOMS: atom_id res chain seq x y z
N ASP A 1 3.70 -11.47 37.76
CA ASP A 1 4.72 -10.45 37.43
C ASP A 1 4.76 -10.06 35.95
N LEU A 2 4.46 -10.94 35.00
CA LEU A 2 4.39 -10.61 33.55
C LEU A 2 3.27 -9.60 33.23
N GLN A 3 2.12 -9.67 33.88
CA GLN A 3 1.02 -8.72 33.67
C GLN A 3 1.38 -7.32 34.16
N ALA A 4 2.06 -7.19 35.30
CA ALA A 4 2.54 -5.91 35.82
C ALA A 4 3.58 -5.27 34.86
N SER A 5 4.47 -6.07 34.30
CA SER A 5 5.44 -5.62 33.28
C SER A 5 4.77 -5.11 32.00
N SER A 6 3.71 -5.80 31.53
CA SER A 6 2.97 -5.38 30.34
C SER A 6 2.20 -4.08 30.55
N LEU A 7 1.67 -3.86 31.74
CA LEU A 7 0.98 -2.60 32.09
C LEU A 7 1.97 -1.43 32.11
N LEU A 8 3.14 -1.60 32.75
CA LEU A 8 4.18 -0.55 32.78
C LEU A 8 4.66 -0.17 31.38
N THR A 9 4.77 -1.14 30.48
CA THR A 9 5.19 -0.88 29.09
C THR A 9 4.14 -0.06 28.32
N LYS A 10 2.85 -0.29 28.61
CA LYS A 10 1.76 0.54 28.04
C LYS A 10 1.80 1.96 28.60
N ASP A 11 2.01 2.10 29.91
CA ASP A 11 2.11 3.42 30.54
C ASP A 11 3.28 4.22 29.95
N TYR A 12 4.42 3.58 29.68
CA TYR A 12 5.54 4.22 28.99
C TYR A 12 5.19 4.63 27.56
N ALA A 13 4.45 3.79 26.82
CA ALA A 13 4.03 4.14 25.47
C ALA A 13 3.11 5.37 25.43
N GLU A 14 2.22 5.49 26.41
CA GLU A 14 1.36 6.68 26.59
C GLU A 14 2.19 7.93 26.98
N LEU A 15 3.16 7.79 27.88
CA LEU A 15 4.04 8.89 28.25
C LEU A 15 4.87 9.42 27.09
N ILE A 16 5.34 8.54 26.19
CA ILE A 16 6.06 8.92 24.98
C ILE A 16 5.19 9.76 24.05
N GLN A 17 3.90 9.45 23.96
CA GLN A 17 2.93 10.15 23.13
C GLN A 17 2.25 11.33 23.84
N SER A 18 2.67 11.62 25.07
CA SER A 18 2.11 12.71 25.85
C SER A 18 2.36 14.08 25.19
N ARG A 19 1.43 15.01 25.44
CA ARG A 19 1.54 16.38 24.94
C ARG A 19 2.86 17.04 25.34
N GLN A 20 3.31 16.79 26.56
CA GLN A 20 4.57 17.33 27.08
C GLN A 20 5.78 16.91 26.24
N VAL A 21 5.91 15.63 25.91
CA VAL A 21 7.01 15.10 25.09
C VAL A 21 6.92 15.67 23.67
N VAL A 22 5.75 15.56 23.05
CA VAL A 22 5.55 15.99 21.67
C VAL A 22 5.80 17.49 21.47
N GLU A 23 5.24 18.35 22.34
CA GLU A 23 5.44 19.80 22.25
C GLU A 23 6.90 20.19 22.52
N THR A 24 7.59 19.47 23.41
CA THR A 24 9.02 19.67 23.64
C THR A 24 9.84 19.39 22.38
N VAL A 25 9.54 18.30 21.67
CA VAL A 25 10.24 17.93 20.43
C VAL A 25 9.93 18.92 19.30
N ILE A 26 8.67 19.30 19.14
CA ILE A 26 8.23 20.29 18.13
C ILE A 26 8.99 21.61 18.35
N ALA A 27 9.07 22.06 19.59
CA ALA A 27 9.79 23.30 19.94
C ALA A 27 11.30 23.17 19.75
N GLN A 28 11.88 22.04 20.15
CA GLN A 28 13.33 21.80 20.05
C GLN A 28 13.82 21.75 18.61
N LEU A 29 13.07 21.11 17.73
CA LEU A 29 13.40 20.98 16.30
C LEU A 29 12.81 22.10 15.44
N ASN A 30 12.07 23.04 16.06
CA ASN A 30 11.38 24.14 15.38
C ASN A 30 10.52 23.66 14.19
N LEU A 31 9.73 22.59 14.42
CA LEU A 31 8.86 22.01 13.42
C LEU A 31 7.57 22.82 13.27
N ASP A 32 7.13 23.04 12.04
CA ASP A 32 5.84 23.65 11.75
C ASP A 32 4.73 22.57 11.72
N LEU A 33 4.51 21.94 12.86
CA LEU A 33 3.55 20.86 13.05
C LEU A 33 2.71 21.08 14.29
N THR A 34 1.44 20.75 14.20
CA THR A 34 0.58 20.63 15.38
C THR A 34 0.82 19.32 16.13
N TYR A 35 0.37 19.25 17.37
CA TYR A 35 0.44 18.01 18.17
C TYR A 35 -0.20 16.81 17.44
N GLU A 36 -1.37 17.00 16.84
CA GLU A 36 -2.11 15.97 16.14
C GLU A 36 -1.43 15.51 14.85
N GLU A 37 -0.76 16.41 14.14
CA GLU A 37 0.00 16.09 12.94
C GLU A 37 1.27 15.32 13.29
N PHE A 38 1.93 15.71 14.37
CA PHE A 38 3.10 15.02 14.87
C PHE A 38 2.76 13.57 15.28
N LEU A 39 1.67 13.36 16.01
CA LEU A 39 1.20 12.02 16.40
C LEU A 39 0.93 11.09 15.20
N LYS A 40 0.48 11.63 14.06
CA LYS A 40 0.28 10.83 12.85
C LYS A 40 1.60 10.34 12.23
N LYS A 41 2.69 11.04 12.49
CA LYS A 41 4.03 10.70 11.99
C LYS A 41 4.76 9.69 12.88
N ILE A 42 4.35 9.53 14.13
CA ILE A 42 4.99 8.62 15.08
C ILE A 42 4.15 7.36 15.33
N THR A 43 4.83 6.27 15.58
CA THR A 43 4.21 5.02 15.99
C THR A 43 5.07 4.42 17.10
N VAL A 44 4.47 4.23 18.27
CA VAL A 44 5.12 3.55 19.40
C VAL A 44 4.59 2.13 19.49
N THR A 45 5.48 1.17 19.43
CA THR A 45 5.13 -0.25 19.51
C THR A 45 5.90 -0.95 20.62
N THR A 46 5.25 -1.89 21.28
CA THR A 46 5.87 -2.79 22.24
C THR A 46 6.11 -4.14 21.58
N GLN A 47 7.29 -4.69 21.75
CA GLN A 47 7.53 -6.05 21.26
C GLN A 47 6.93 -7.05 22.25
N ASN A 48 6.16 -8.00 21.72
CA ASN A 48 5.47 -9.00 22.55
C ASN A 48 6.41 -9.67 23.56
N ASP A 49 5.95 -9.77 24.80
CA ASP A 49 6.66 -10.40 25.92
C ASP A 49 8.02 -9.78 26.29
N THR A 50 8.26 -8.53 25.87
CA THR A 50 9.47 -7.78 26.22
C THR A 50 9.13 -6.42 26.84
N ARG A 51 10.13 -5.77 27.43
CA ARG A 51 10.06 -4.39 27.92
C ARG A 51 10.64 -3.38 26.92
N ILE A 52 10.82 -3.81 25.67
CA ILE A 52 11.39 -2.99 24.62
C ILE A 52 10.27 -2.20 23.96
N LEU A 53 10.43 -0.89 23.93
CA LEU A 53 9.60 0.04 23.19
C LEU A 53 10.35 0.48 21.93
N SER A 54 9.68 0.35 20.80
CA SER A 54 10.18 0.84 19.52
C SER A 54 9.42 2.08 19.10
N ILE A 55 10.15 3.15 18.83
CA ILE A 55 9.61 4.40 18.30
C ILE A 55 9.94 4.44 16.81
N THR A 56 8.91 4.50 15.98
CA THR A 56 9.05 4.64 14.53
C THR A 56 8.50 5.98 14.11
N VAL A 57 9.29 6.75 13.38
CA VAL A 57 8.91 8.04 12.81
C VAL A 57 8.82 7.93 11.30
N LYS A 58 7.80 8.54 10.70
CA LYS A 58 7.62 8.62 9.25
C LYS A 58 7.63 10.08 8.82
N ASP A 59 8.55 10.43 7.96
CA ASP A 59 8.64 11.74 7.35
C ASP A 59 9.04 11.61 5.87
N GLU A 60 8.86 12.67 5.10
CA GLU A 60 9.30 12.74 3.70
C GLU A 60 10.83 12.81 3.61
N ASP A 61 11.44 13.49 4.59
CA ASP A 61 12.89 13.59 4.72
C ASP A 61 13.41 12.58 5.77
N PRO A 62 14.25 11.61 5.38
CA PRO A 62 14.78 10.60 6.29
C PRO A 62 15.66 11.20 7.39
N TYR A 63 16.33 12.33 7.14
CA TYR A 63 17.13 13.00 8.16
C TYR A 63 16.26 13.66 9.23
N VAL A 64 15.16 14.29 8.79
CA VAL A 64 14.18 14.88 9.73
C VAL A 64 13.53 13.76 10.55
N ALA A 65 13.17 12.64 9.92
CA ALA A 65 12.62 11.48 10.63
C ALA A 65 13.58 10.94 11.71
N SER A 66 14.87 10.83 11.39
CA SER A 66 15.90 10.40 12.35
C SER A 66 16.05 11.39 13.50
N GLN A 67 16.15 12.70 13.20
CA GLN A 67 16.24 13.74 14.24
C GLN A 67 15.00 13.77 15.14
N MET A 68 13.81 13.59 14.58
CA MET A 68 12.57 13.50 15.35
C MET A 68 12.60 12.27 16.27
N ALA A 69 13.03 11.11 15.78
CA ALA A 69 13.11 9.89 16.57
C ALA A 69 14.08 10.04 17.74
N ASP A 70 15.25 10.61 17.52
CA ASP A 70 16.23 10.89 18.58
C ASP A 70 15.74 11.92 19.59
N ALA A 71 15.12 12.99 19.13
CA ALA A 71 14.55 14.01 20.02
C ALA A 71 13.41 13.45 20.88
N ILE A 72 12.53 12.62 20.30
CA ILE A 72 11.46 11.92 21.05
C ILE A 72 12.09 11.01 22.12
N ARG A 73 13.13 10.24 21.76
CA ARG A 73 13.82 9.34 22.68
C ARG A 73 14.36 10.09 23.89
N VAL A 74 15.03 11.21 23.68
CA VAL A 74 15.60 12.03 24.76
C VAL A 74 14.48 12.64 25.61
N ALA A 75 13.53 13.34 24.98
CA ALA A 75 12.43 13.99 25.69
C ALA A 75 11.54 12.99 26.47
N ALA A 76 11.31 11.82 25.89
CA ALA A 76 10.55 10.75 26.53
C ALA A 76 11.31 10.16 27.73
N SER A 77 12.63 9.92 27.60
CA SER A 77 13.44 9.42 28.70
C SER A 77 13.41 10.37 29.89
N ASP A 78 13.59 11.66 29.63
CA ASP A 78 13.55 12.70 30.67
C ASP A 78 12.16 12.79 31.33
N HIS A 79 11.10 12.73 30.51
CA HIS A 79 9.73 12.78 31.00
C HIS A 79 9.36 11.56 31.86
N ILE A 80 9.72 10.37 31.41
CA ILE A 80 9.50 9.12 32.16
C ILE A 80 10.25 9.13 33.50
N GLN A 81 11.51 9.55 33.53
CA GLN A 81 12.27 9.66 34.75
C GLN A 81 11.62 10.62 35.75
N ASN A 82 11.15 11.77 35.28
CA ASN A 82 10.52 12.79 36.14
C ASN A 82 9.15 12.32 36.67
N VAL A 83 8.34 11.63 35.86
CA VAL A 83 6.99 11.19 36.24
C VAL A 83 7.03 9.94 37.11
N MET A 84 7.85 8.96 36.73
CA MET A 84 7.90 7.65 37.39
C MET A 84 8.93 7.58 38.54
N ASN A 85 9.71 8.63 38.72
CA ASN A 85 10.79 8.68 39.67
C ASN A 85 11.69 7.42 39.63
N THR A 86 12.00 6.99 38.41
CA THR A 86 12.79 5.79 38.12
C THR A 86 14.13 6.12 37.54
N GLU A 87 15.04 5.14 37.52
CA GLU A 87 16.33 5.30 36.86
C GLU A 87 16.20 5.51 35.36
N ALA A 88 17.27 6.01 34.74
CA ALA A 88 17.27 6.30 33.30
C ALA A 88 16.83 5.11 32.44
N VAL A 89 16.01 5.39 31.43
CA VAL A 89 15.65 4.40 30.41
C VAL A 89 16.90 4.10 29.58
N ASN A 90 17.32 2.85 29.56
CA ASN A 90 18.45 2.41 28.76
C ASN A 90 18.11 2.40 27.28
N VAL A 91 18.94 3.04 26.48
CA VAL A 91 18.85 3.01 25.02
C VAL A 91 19.43 1.68 24.54
N VAL A 92 18.64 0.94 23.76
CA VAL A 92 19.06 -0.33 23.13
C VAL A 92 19.68 -0.04 21.76
N ASP A 93 19.00 0.78 20.96
CA ASP A 93 19.45 1.16 19.63
C ASP A 93 19.21 2.65 19.38
N GLU A 94 20.07 3.28 18.59
CA GLU A 94 19.90 4.64 18.10
C GLU A 94 18.99 4.67 16.86
N ALA A 95 18.49 5.87 16.49
CA ALA A 95 17.67 6.02 15.29
C ALA A 95 18.48 5.65 14.04
N ASN A 96 17.97 4.72 13.27
CA ASN A 96 18.57 4.26 12.02
C ASN A 96 17.84 4.87 10.82
N ILE A 97 18.60 5.39 9.85
CA ILE A 97 18.07 5.90 8.58
C ILE A 97 18.00 4.73 7.62
N PRO A 98 16.80 4.31 7.16
CA PRO A 98 16.68 3.23 6.21
C PRO A 98 17.19 3.64 4.82
N ASP A 99 17.85 2.73 4.11
CA ASP A 99 18.35 2.97 2.76
C ASP A 99 17.23 3.05 1.71
N GLU A 100 16.06 2.50 2.01
CA GLU A 100 14.91 2.47 1.10
C GLU A 100 13.65 3.11 1.74
N PRO A 101 12.84 3.84 0.96
CA PRO A 101 11.59 4.42 1.44
C PRO A 101 10.55 3.33 1.77
N VAL A 102 9.90 3.44 2.92
CA VAL A 102 8.87 2.51 3.39
C VAL A 102 7.54 2.68 2.64
N SER A 103 7.29 3.88 2.10
CA SER A 103 6.05 4.24 1.39
C SER A 103 6.33 5.31 0.33
N PRO A 104 5.61 5.32 -0.81
CA PRO A 104 4.58 4.37 -1.23
C PRO A 104 5.17 3.04 -1.73
N SER A 105 4.54 1.93 -1.36
CA SER A 105 4.95 0.61 -1.83
C SER A 105 4.41 0.36 -3.25
N ILE A 106 5.27 0.52 -4.27
CA ILE A 106 4.92 0.32 -5.68
C ILE A 106 4.32 -1.07 -5.92
N LYS A 107 4.86 -2.10 -5.27
CA LYS A 107 4.37 -3.48 -5.40
C LYS A 107 2.94 -3.63 -4.88
N LYS A 108 2.61 -3.05 -3.72
CA LYS A 108 1.25 -3.09 -3.15
C LYS A 108 0.26 -2.30 -4.01
N ASN A 109 0.62 -1.09 -4.42
CA ASN A 109 -0.22 -0.25 -5.26
C ASN A 109 -0.44 -0.87 -6.65
N GLY A 110 0.59 -1.49 -7.23
CA GLY A 110 0.49 -2.23 -8.48
C GLY A 110 -0.45 -3.43 -8.38
N LEU A 111 -0.39 -4.20 -7.29
CA LEU A 111 -1.29 -5.33 -7.06
C LEU A 111 -2.75 -4.88 -6.91
N ILE A 112 -3.00 -3.81 -6.14
CA ILE A 112 -4.35 -3.25 -6.00
C ILE A 112 -4.87 -2.76 -7.35
N GLY A 113 -4.05 -2.07 -8.14
CA GLY A 113 -4.41 -1.62 -9.48
C GLY A 113 -4.71 -2.77 -10.44
N ALA A 114 -3.94 -3.85 -10.39
CA ALA A 114 -4.17 -5.04 -11.21
C ALA A 114 -5.51 -5.73 -10.87
N ILE A 115 -5.84 -5.88 -9.59
CA ILE A 115 -7.11 -6.47 -9.14
C ILE A 115 -8.29 -5.57 -9.58
N ALA A 116 -8.20 -4.27 -9.38
CA ALA A 116 -9.23 -3.32 -9.80
C ALA A 116 -9.41 -3.33 -11.32
N GLY A 117 -8.31 -3.35 -12.08
CA GLY A 117 -8.36 -3.43 -13.54
C GLY A 117 -8.99 -4.73 -14.05
N ALA A 118 -8.66 -5.87 -13.45
CA ALA A 118 -9.27 -7.15 -13.77
C ALA A 118 -10.78 -7.15 -13.50
N PHE A 119 -11.22 -6.58 -12.39
CA PHE A 119 -12.65 -6.47 -12.07
C PHE A 119 -13.40 -5.63 -13.11
N ILE A 120 -12.86 -4.46 -13.48
CA ILE A 120 -13.45 -3.60 -14.50
C ILE A 120 -13.53 -4.32 -15.86
N ALA A 121 -12.47 -5.04 -16.24
CA ALA A 121 -12.45 -5.80 -17.47
C ALA A 121 -13.56 -6.89 -17.52
N ILE A 122 -13.76 -7.61 -16.41
CA ILE A 122 -14.84 -8.60 -16.29
C ILE A 122 -16.21 -7.93 -16.46
N VAL A 123 -16.44 -6.80 -15.79
CA VAL A 123 -17.71 -6.05 -15.90
C VAL A 123 -17.97 -5.63 -17.34
N ILE A 124 -16.96 -5.11 -18.04
CA ILE A 124 -17.07 -4.71 -19.45
C ILE A 124 -17.41 -5.93 -20.32
N ILE A 125 -16.73 -7.07 -20.14
CA ILE A 125 -17.00 -8.30 -20.89
C ILE A 125 -18.44 -8.76 -20.67
N VAL A 126 -18.93 -8.75 -19.44
CA VAL A 126 -20.30 -9.14 -19.10
C VAL A 126 -21.31 -8.20 -19.77
N ILE A 127 -21.08 -6.89 -19.73
CA ILE A 127 -21.94 -5.91 -20.39
C ILE A 127 -21.98 -6.18 -21.90
N VAL A 128 -20.82 -6.34 -22.56
CA VAL A 128 -20.72 -6.63 -23.98
C VAL A 128 -21.43 -7.95 -24.32
N TYR A 129 -21.25 -8.98 -23.49
CA TYR A 129 -21.90 -10.28 -23.66
C TYR A 129 -23.42 -10.17 -23.55
N LEU A 130 -23.94 -9.45 -22.57
CA LEU A 130 -25.39 -9.28 -22.38
C LEU A 130 -26.02 -8.36 -23.41
N THR A 131 -25.28 -7.45 -24.03
CA THR A 131 -25.75 -6.50 -25.04
C THR A 131 -25.62 -7.09 -26.48
N ASN A 132 -24.90 -8.23 -26.60
CA ASN A 132 -24.65 -8.84 -27.88
C ASN A 132 -25.85 -9.77 -28.29
N ASP A 133 -26.88 -9.17 -28.88
CA ASP A 133 -28.07 -9.87 -29.40
C ASP A 133 -27.81 -10.56 -30.77
N THR A 134 -26.56 -10.90 -31.08
CA THR A 134 -26.23 -11.56 -32.34
C THR A 134 -26.65 -13.01 -32.28
N ILE A 135 -27.61 -13.37 -33.15
CA ILE A 135 -28.07 -14.74 -33.39
C ILE A 135 -26.89 -15.54 -33.95
N GLN A 136 -26.36 -16.49 -33.19
CA GLN A 136 -25.21 -17.31 -33.58
C GLN A 136 -25.53 -18.78 -33.71
N THR A 137 -26.63 -19.22 -33.13
CA THR A 137 -27.04 -20.63 -33.16
C THR A 137 -28.42 -20.81 -33.75
N SER A 138 -28.69 -22.01 -34.27
CA SER A 138 -30.03 -22.37 -34.76
C SER A 138 -31.10 -22.34 -33.66
N GLU A 139 -30.71 -22.58 -32.41
CA GLU A 139 -31.60 -22.48 -31.25
C GLU A 139 -32.01 -21.03 -30.98
N ASP A 140 -31.12 -20.06 -31.21
CA ASP A 140 -31.44 -18.65 -31.11
C ASP A 140 -32.51 -18.24 -32.14
N VAL A 141 -32.40 -18.74 -33.35
CA VAL A 141 -33.38 -18.50 -34.43
C VAL A 141 -34.79 -19.04 -34.07
N GLU A 142 -34.85 -20.24 -33.51
CA GLU A 142 -36.13 -20.80 -33.03
C GLU A 142 -36.72 -19.99 -31.86
N ARG A 143 -35.88 -19.55 -30.96
CA ARG A 143 -36.30 -18.84 -29.73
C ARG A 143 -36.80 -17.42 -30.02
N TYR A 144 -36.15 -16.71 -30.96
CA TYR A 144 -36.46 -15.30 -31.24
C TYR A 144 -37.48 -15.15 -32.39
N LEU A 145 -37.48 -16.06 -33.37
CA LEU A 145 -38.35 -15.96 -34.53
C LEU A 145 -39.53 -16.93 -34.48
N GLY A 146 -39.53 -17.89 -33.55
CA GLY A 146 -40.61 -18.88 -33.41
C GLY A 146 -40.79 -19.81 -34.63
N VAL A 147 -39.75 -19.94 -35.47
CA VAL A 147 -39.75 -20.78 -36.67
C VAL A 147 -38.72 -21.89 -36.56
N SER A 148 -39.13 -23.11 -36.87
CA SER A 148 -38.24 -24.26 -36.82
C SER A 148 -37.22 -24.21 -37.97
N THR A 149 -35.92 -24.35 -37.63
CA THR A 149 -34.84 -24.37 -38.61
C THR A 149 -34.86 -25.68 -39.41
N LEU A 150 -35.09 -25.60 -40.73
CA LEU A 150 -35.13 -26.75 -41.64
C LEU A 150 -33.74 -27.29 -42.04
N GLY A 151 -32.67 -26.53 -41.77
CA GLY A 151 -31.32 -26.95 -42.07
C GLY A 151 -30.29 -25.85 -41.88
N MET A 152 -29.05 -26.23 -41.59
CA MET A 152 -27.92 -25.35 -41.44
C MET A 152 -26.94 -25.60 -42.59
N ILE A 153 -26.57 -24.54 -43.32
CA ILE A 153 -25.52 -24.62 -44.33
C ILE A 153 -24.20 -24.19 -43.66
N PRO A 154 -23.27 -25.14 -43.43
CA PRO A 154 -21.99 -24.77 -42.83
C PRO A 154 -21.20 -23.93 -43.84
N LEU A 155 -20.69 -22.77 -43.40
CA LEU A 155 -19.70 -22.04 -44.17
C LEU A 155 -18.46 -22.90 -44.30
N ALA A 156 -18.10 -23.26 -45.56
CA ALA A 156 -16.85 -23.97 -45.82
C ALA A 156 -15.66 -23.12 -45.28
N GLU A 157 -14.93 -23.64 -44.33
CA GLU A 157 -13.71 -23.08 -43.76
C GLU A 157 -12.61 -23.06 -44.84
N GLY A 158 -12.58 -22.02 -45.64
CA GLY A 158 -11.64 -21.97 -46.76
C GLY A 158 -11.56 -20.66 -47.48
N GLN A 159 -11.27 -19.57 -46.74
CA GLN A 159 -10.53 -18.46 -47.37
C GLN A 159 -10.01 -17.50 -46.27
N LYS A 160 -9.06 -17.94 -45.42
CA LYS A 160 -8.09 -17.02 -44.86
C LYS A 160 -7.33 -16.41 -46.03
N LYS A 161 -7.73 -15.21 -46.49
CA LYS A 161 -6.92 -14.41 -47.41
C LYS A 161 -5.54 -14.24 -46.80
N SER A 162 -4.63 -15.06 -47.28
CA SER A 162 -3.19 -14.89 -47.12
C SER A 162 -2.82 -13.51 -47.64
N LYS A 163 -2.66 -12.53 -46.73
CA LYS A 163 -2.06 -11.25 -47.05
C LYS A 163 -0.58 -11.52 -47.29
N LYS A 164 -0.24 -11.89 -48.58
CA LYS A 164 1.10 -11.98 -49.11
C LYS A 164 1.78 -10.62 -48.87
N ARG A 165 2.64 -10.57 -47.87
CA ARG A 165 3.61 -9.48 -47.66
C ARG A 165 4.57 -9.53 -48.84
N ASN A 166 4.26 -8.72 -49.85
CA ASN A 166 5.15 -8.49 -51.01
C ASN A 166 6.40 -7.69 -50.51
N LYS A 167 7.42 -8.42 -50.11
CA LYS A 167 8.77 -7.92 -49.91
C LYS A 167 9.52 -8.05 -51.23
N ASN A 168 9.22 -7.22 -52.21
CA ASN A 168 10.13 -6.91 -53.29
C ASN A 168 10.98 -5.73 -52.83
N GLY A 169 12.26 -5.83 -52.54
CA GLY A 169 13.28 -6.20 -53.49
C GLY A 169 13.60 -4.99 -54.37
N ARG A 170 14.41 -4.04 -53.83
CA ARG A 170 15.24 -3.21 -54.69
C ARG A 170 16.65 -3.21 -54.12
N GLY A 171 17.40 -4.11 -54.67
CA GLY A 171 18.81 -4.05 -54.65
C GLY A 171 19.33 -3.12 -55.74
N ARG A 172 20.50 -2.55 -55.44
CA ARG A 172 21.61 -2.37 -56.35
C ARG A 172 21.53 -1.34 -57.47
N LYS A 173 22.34 -0.33 -57.34
CA LYS A 173 23.35 0.22 -58.30
C LYS A 173 23.68 1.63 -57.82
N LYS A 174 24.85 2.06 -57.62
CA LYS A 174 26.23 1.97 -58.08
C LYS A 174 27.09 2.58 -56.98
#